data_eb470aef04552e3b5a599821be80cd18
#
_entry.id   eb470aef04552e3b5a599821be80cd18
#
_cell.length_a   1.000
_cell.length_b   1.000
_cell.length_c   1.000
_cell.angle_alpha   90.00
_cell.angle_beta   90.00
_cell.angle_gamma   90.00
#
_symmetry.space_group_name_H-M   'P 1'
#
loop_
_entity.id
_entity.type
_entity.pdbx_description
1 polymer ?
#
loop_
_entity_poly.entity_id
_entity_poly.type
_entity_poly.pdbx_seq_one_letter_code
_entity_poly.pdbx_strand_id
1 'polypeptide(L)'
;MMWAELIAEAFGTFLILTFGAGVVAMVVLFGHGIPGEIVHGGFSNINWAWGLAVTMAIYATARISGAHLNPAVTLALAVFRGFPWHKVVPYSLAQTVGAFLGAAVVYLNYRPAFLRADPDLSRTAGVFATFPAFPEVPMAGFFDQVLGTALLIIIIFAISDEHNLPPSANLSPVLVGLGVVLIGMSFGGMHGYAINPARDFGPRLFTVVAGFQNNGLTDGSNIFIVPLVGPLIGGVLGGTLYELCVRRFLPRTSGG
;
A
#
# COMPACT_ATOMS: atom_id res chain seq x y z
N MET A 1 -20.95 -0.83 13.95
CA MET A 1 -21.65 0.12 13.04
C MET A 1 -20.76 0.36 11.84
N MET A 2 -21.24 0.08 10.63
CA MET A 2 -20.45 0.17 9.40
C MET A 2 -19.75 1.52 9.18
N TRP A 3 -20.41 2.65 9.49
CA TRP A 3 -19.80 3.98 9.34
C TRP A 3 -18.53 4.17 10.19
N ALA A 4 -18.47 3.60 11.41
CA ALA A 4 -17.27 3.68 12.25
C ALA A 4 -16.12 2.88 11.64
N GLU A 5 -16.41 1.72 11.06
CA GLU A 5 -15.43 0.91 10.33
C GLU A 5 -14.90 1.69 9.11
N LEU A 6 -15.79 2.35 8.34
CA LEU A 6 -15.39 3.14 7.17
C LEU A 6 -14.51 4.34 7.54
N ILE A 7 -14.82 5.02 8.64
CA ILE A 7 -13.96 6.10 9.16
C ILE A 7 -12.59 5.55 9.56
N ALA A 8 -12.53 4.40 10.23
CA ALA A 8 -11.29 3.76 10.63
C ALA A 8 -10.45 3.34 9.42
N GLU A 9 -11.07 2.76 8.38
CA GLU A 9 -10.38 2.40 7.13
C GLU A 9 -9.84 3.65 6.40
N ALA A 10 -10.63 4.70 6.29
CA ALA A 10 -10.18 5.97 5.71
C ALA A 10 -9.04 6.58 6.53
N PHE A 11 -9.16 6.63 7.85
CA PHE A 11 -8.14 7.20 8.72
C PHE A 11 -6.83 6.39 8.69
N GLY A 12 -6.91 5.06 8.76
CA GLY A 12 -5.73 4.21 8.66
C GLY A 12 -5.02 4.36 7.32
N THR A 13 -5.75 4.40 6.21
CA THR A 13 -5.14 4.61 4.89
C THR A 13 -4.60 6.04 4.73
N PHE A 14 -5.26 7.03 5.32
CA PHE A 14 -4.73 8.40 5.43
C PHE A 14 -3.36 8.41 6.13
N LEU A 15 -3.20 7.71 7.27
CA LEU A 15 -1.91 7.60 7.97
C LEU A 15 -0.85 6.94 7.10
N ILE A 16 -1.19 5.82 6.43
CA ILE A 16 -0.26 5.12 5.54
C ILE A 16 0.28 6.08 4.47
N LEU A 17 -0.60 6.84 3.83
CA LEU A 17 -0.20 7.75 2.75
C LEU A 17 0.54 8.99 3.27
N THR A 18 0.14 9.52 4.41
CA THR A 18 0.81 10.68 5.00
C THR A 18 2.27 10.37 5.30
N PHE A 19 2.57 9.25 5.95
CA PHE A 19 3.94 8.86 6.24
C PHE A 19 4.66 8.29 5.01
N GLY A 20 3.99 7.42 4.24
CA GLY A 20 4.58 6.76 3.08
C GLY A 20 4.93 7.71 1.95
N ALA A 21 4.01 8.58 1.53
CA ALA A 21 4.33 9.61 0.54
C ALA A 21 5.23 10.71 1.12
N GLY A 22 5.10 10.99 2.42
CA GLY A 22 5.95 11.94 3.13
C GLY A 22 7.43 11.58 3.08
N VAL A 23 7.79 10.32 3.33
CA VAL A 23 9.20 9.88 3.21
C VAL A 23 9.68 9.93 1.76
N VAL A 24 8.83 9.60 0.78
CA VAL A 24 9.20 9.71 -0.63
C VAL A 24 9.44 11.18 -1.01
N ALA A 25 8.57 12.09 -0.58
CA ALA A 25 8.77 13.53 -0.77
C ALA A 25 10.09 14.00 -0.15
N MET A 26 10.40 13.56 1.08
CA MET A 26 11.65 13.89 1.77
C MET A 26 12.87 13.43 0.98
N VAL A 27 12.86 12.17 0.49
CA VAL A 27 14.00 11.62 -0.28
C VAL A 27 14.12 12.26 -1.66
N VAL A 28 12.99 12.43 -2.38
CA VAL A 28 13.00 12.92 -3.78
C VAL A 28 13.24 14.41 -3.87
N LEU A 29 12.62 15.22 -2.98
CA LEU A 29 12.66 16.67 -3.11
C LEU A 29 13.89 17.33 -2.44
N PHE A 30 14.55 16.60 -1.52
CA PHE A 30 15.72 17.11 -0.78
C PHE A 30 16.99 16.28 -0.97
N GLY A 31 16.96 15.20 -1.76
CA GLY A 31 18.05 14.23 -1.90
C GLY A 31 19.16 14.59 -2.88
N HIS A 32 19.28 15.83 -3.34
CA HIS A 32 20.10 16.16 -4.52
C HIS A 32 21.50 16.71 -4.23
N GLY A 33 22.21 16.14 -3.22
CA GLY A 33 23.68 16.23 -3.19
C GLY A 33 24.30 17.61 -3.37
N ILE A 34 23.65 18.67 -2.89
CA ILE A 34 24.29 19.99 -2.83
C ILE A 34 25.36 19.92 -1.73
N PRO A 35 26.62 20.32 -1.99
CA PRO A 35 27.65 20.32 -0.98
C PRO A 35 27.20 21.03 0.30
N GLY A 36 27.26 20.34 1.44
CA GLY A 36 26.79 20.84 2.75
C GLY A 36 25.35 20.54 3.10
N GLU A 37 24.53 19.94 2.22
CA GLU A 37 23.21 19.44 2.56
C GLU A 37 23.28 18.11 3.32
N ILE A 38 22.30 17.92 4.20
CA ILE A 38 22.09 16.64 4.89
C ILE A 38 21.60 15.61 3.88
N VAL A 39 22.19 14.41 3.88
CA VAL A 39 21.68 13.28 3.09
C VAL A 39 20.36 12.81 3.71
N HIS A 40 19.28 12.91 2.95
CA HIS A 40 17.91 12.61 3.43
C HIS A 40 17.49 11.16 3.23
N GLY A 41 18.44 10.24 3.12
CA GLY A 41 18.21 8.81 2.95
C GLY A 41 18.05 8.40 1.49
N GLY A 42 17.47 7.22 1.29
CA GLY A 42 17.30 6.62 -0.03
C GLY A 42 16.20 5.57 -0.01
N PHE A 43 16.26 4.62 -0.95
CA PHE A 43 15.23 3.59 -1.11
C PHE A 43 15.00 2.74 0.16
N SER A 44 16.05 2.46 0.93
CA SER A 44 15.91 1.78 2.23
C SER A 44 15.07 2.57 3.23
N ASN A 45 15.28 3.90 3.33
CA ASN A 45 14.45 4.76 4.18
C ASN A 45 12.98 4.70 3.78
N ILE A 46 12.72 4.75 2.47
CA ILE A 46 11.37 4.67 1.92
C ILE A 46 10.71 3.36 2.38
N ASN A 47 11.38 2.21 2.19
CA ASN A 47 10.83 0.91 2.56
C ASN A 47 10.54 0.79 4.06
N TRP A 48 11.47 1.23 4.93
CA TRP A 48 11.26 1.23 6.37
C TRP A 48 10.07 2.10 6.77
N ALA A 49 9.97 3.32 6.23
CA ALA A 49 8.89 4.22 6.57
C ALA A 49 7.52 3.71 6.10
N TRP A 50 7.42 3.09 4.92
CA TRP A 50 6.17 2.47 4.47
C TRP A 50 5.74 1.33 5.40
N GLY A 51 6.65 0.45 5.81
CA GLY A 51 6.32 -0.62 6.73
C GLY A 51 5.91 -0.12 8.12
N LEU A 52 6.63 0.88 8.66
CA LEU A 52 6.26 1.52 9.92
C LEU A 52 4.92 2.25 9.82
N ALA A 53 4.62 2.90 8.69
CA ALA A 53 3.34 3.56 8.46
C ALA A 53 2.18 2.53 8.51
N VAL A 54 2.35 1.37 7.87
CA VAL A 54 1.37 0.27 7.93
C VAL A 54 1.21 -0.22 9.37
N THR A 55 2.32 -0.46 10.09
CA THR A 55 2.29 -0.87 11.51
C THR A 55 1.46 0.10 12.36
N MET A 56 1.74 1.40 12.26
CA MET A 56 1.06 2.42 13.08
C MET A 56 -0.41 2.56 12.69
N ALA A 57 -0.74 2.47 11.40
CA ALA A 57 -2.11 2.51 10.93
C ALA A 57 -2.94 1.31 11.45
N ILE A 58 -2.35 0.11 11.45
CA ILE A 58 -3.00 -1.08 12.00
C ILE A 58 -3.25 -0.90 13.52
N TYR A 59 -2.25 -0.46 14.29
CA TYR A 59 -2.45 -0.19 15.72
C TYR A 59 -3.55 0.85 15.99
N ALA A 60 -3.65 1.87 15.14
CA ALA A 60 -4.65 2.92 15.31
C ALA A 60 -6.09 2.45 15.02
N THR A 61 -6.30 1.47 14.13
CA THR A 61 -7.62 1.20 13.56
C THR A 61 -8.13 -0.23 13.69
N ALA A 62 -7.26 -1.20 14.02
CA ALA A 62 -7.59 -2.62 13.97
C ALA A 62 -8.79 -3.03 14.85
N ARG A 63 -8.94 -2.43 16.04
CA ARG A 63 -10.06 -2.75 16.93
C ARG A 63 -11.41 -2.26 16.43
N ILE A 64 -11.44 -1.36 15.44
CA ILE A 64 -12.67 -0.77 14.92
C ILE A 64 -13.08 -1.48 13.61
N SER A 65 -12.15 -1.58 12.65
CA SER A 65 -12.46 -2.08 11.30
C SER A 65 -11.81 -3.43 10.95
N GLY A 66 -10.85 -3.88 11.75
CA GLY A 66 -9.93 -4.95 11.39
C GLY A 66 -8.70 -4.45 10.63
N ALA A 67 -8.62 -3.14 10.34
CA ALA A 67 -7.50 -2.50 9.64
C ALA A 67 -7.10 -3.21 8.35
N HIS A 68 -8.04 -3.38 7.43
CA HIS A 68 -7.73 -3.92 6.11
C HIS A 68 -6.84 -2.96 5.33
N LEU A 69 -7.19 -1.67 5.29
CA LEU A 69 -6.43 -0.55 4.74
C LEU A 69 -5.96 -0.74 3.28
N ASN A 70 -6.54 -1.74 2.61
CA ASN A 70 -6.13 -2.21 1.29
C ASN A 70 -7.27 -2.99 0.63
N PRO A 71 -7.76 -2.59 -0.55
CA PRO A 71 -8.81 -3.32 -1.27
C PRO A 71 -8.45 -4.77 -1.60
N ALA A 72 -7.17 -5.08 -1.89
CA ALA A 72 -6.73 -6.44 -2.16
C ALA A 72 -6.78 -7.32 -0.89
N VAL A 73 -6.43 -6.78 0.27
CA VAL A 73 -6.61 -7.44 1.58
C VAL A 73 -8.08 -7.65 1.86
N THR A 74 -8.91 -6.63 1.66
CA THR A 74 -10.37 -6.70 1.87
C THR A 74 -11.00 -7.79 1.01
N LEU A 75 -10.62 -7.86 -0.26
CA LEU A 75 -11.07 -8.90 -1.19
C LEU A 75 -10.62 -10.30 -0.75
N ALA A 76 -9.34 -10.47 -0.40
CA ALA A 76 -8.81 -11.75 0.05
C ALA A 76 -9.53 -12.24 1.32
N LEU A 77 -9.80 -11.36 2.28
CA LEU A 77 -10.56 -11.69 3.48
C LEU A 77 -12.02 -12.07 3.16
N ALA A 78 -12.63 -11.44 2.16
CA ALA A 78 -13.98 -11.81 1.73
C ALA A 78 -14.00 -13.19 1.08
N VAL A 79 -13.01 -13.53 0.27
CA VAL A 79 -12.91 -14.84 -0.41
C VAL A 79 -12.59 -15.97 0.58
N PHE A 80 -11.65 -15.76 1.51
CA PHE A 80 -11.06 -16.85 2.30
C PHE A 80 -11.38 -16.83 3.79
N ARG A 81 -11.85 -15.72 4.36
CA ARG A 81 -12.04 -15.53 5.81
C ARG A 81 -13.45 -15.08 6.18
N GLY A 82 -14.40 -15.15 5.25
CA GLY A 82 -15.81 -14.86 5.54
C GLY A 82 -16.13 -13.39 5.79
N PHE A 83 -15.25 -12.45 5.38
CA PHE A 83 -15.60 -11.03 5.47
C PHE A 83 -16.81 -10.72 4.57
N PRO A 84 -17.81 -9.96 5.05
CA PRO A 84 -19.05 -9.73 4.34
C PRO A 84 -18.87 -9.01 2.99
N TRP A 85 -19.30 -9.63 1.90
CA TRP A 85 -19.14 -9.09 0.54
C TRP A 85 -19.73 -7.70 0.35
N HIS A 86 -20.83 -7.37 1.02
CA HIS A 86 -21.49 -6.07 0.94
C HIS A 86 -20.61 -4.93 1.53
N LYS A 87 -19.56 -5.25 2.31
CA LYS A 87 -18.62 -4.30 2.86
C LYS A 87 -17.39 -4.08 1.95
N VAL A 88 -17.13 -4.94 0.98
CA VAL A 88 -15.91 -4.87 0.16
C VAL A 88 -15.80 -3.53 -0.57
N VAL A 89 -16.82 -3.13 -1.29
CA VAL A 89 -16.83 -1.86 -2.03
C VAL A 89 -16.82 -0.65 -1.08
N PRO A 90 -17.66 -0.56 -0.03
CA PRO A 90 -17.59 0.55 0.92
C PRO A 90 -16.20 0.72 1.57
N TYR A 91 -15.53 -0.38 1.98
CA TYR A 91 -14.17 -0.33 2.52
C TYR A 91 -13.18 0.22 1.49
N SER A 92 -13.21 -0.30 0.26
CA SER A 92 -12.31 0.14 -0.81
C SER A 92 -12.46 1.63 -1.13
N LEU A 93 -13.68 2.15 -1.11
CA LEU A 93 -13.95 3.58 -1.30
C LEU A 93 -13.43 4.41 -0.12
N ALA A 94 -13.68 3.98 1.12
CA ALA A 94 -13.19 4.67 2.31
C ALA A 94 -11.65 4.72 2.33
N GLN A 95 -11.00 3.60 2.02
CA GLN A 95 -9.55 3.49 1.89
C GLN A 95 -9.01 4.46 0.83
N THR A 96 -9.65 4.52 -0.33
CA THR A 96 -9.26 5.43 -1.43
C THR A 96 -9.38 6.90 -1.03
N VAL A 97 -10.47 7.27 -0.33
CA VAL A 97 -10.66 8.64 0.19
C VAL A 97 -9.57 8.98 1.20
N GLY A 98 -9.27 8.08 2.14
CA GLY A 98 -8.18 8.27 3.11
C GLY A 98 -6.83 8.48 2.42
N ALA A 99 -6.52 7.65 1.41
CA ALA A 99 -5.29 7.75 0.63
C ALA A 99 -5.18 9.08 -0.13
N PHE A 100 -6.27 9.54 -0.75
CA PHE A 100 -6.35 10.85 -1.40
C PHE A 100 -6.04 12.00 -0.42
N LEU A 101 -6.67 11.99 0.75
CA LEU A 101 -6.46 13.02 1.78
C LEU A 101 -5.02 12.99 2.32
N GLY A 102 -4.43 11.81 2.51
CA GLY A 102 -3.03 11.66 2.92
C GLY A 102 -2.07 12.29 1.91
N ALA A 103 -2.28 12.04 0.61
CA ALA A 103 -1.51 12.68 -0.45
C ALA A 103 -1.65 14.21 -0.46
N ALA A 104 -2.89 14.71 -0.27
CA ALA A 104 -3.15 16.15 -0.19
C ALA A 104 -2.37 16.82 0.95
N VAL A 105 -2.37 16.23 2.14
CA VAL A 105 -1.63 16.75 3.30
C VAL A 105 -0.13 16.77 3.03
N VAL A 106 0.43 15.72 2.43
CA VAL A 106 1.86 15.69 2.07
C VAL A 106 2.18 16.77 1.04
N TYR A 107 1.37 16.92 0.01
CA TYR A 107 1.59 17.99 -0.99
C TYR A 107 1.55 19.38 -0.37
N LEU A 108 0.56 19.65 0.48
CA LEU A 108 0.44 20.95 1.16
C LEU A 108 1.67 21.24 2.03
N ASN A 109 2.15 20.25 2.78
CA ASN A 109 3.34 20.38 3.63
C ASN A 109 4.61 20.64 2.81
N TYR A 110 4.79 19.94 1.69
CA TYR A 110 5.98 20.02 0.85
C TYR A 110 5.83 20.94 -0.36
N ARG A 111 4.72 21.67 -0.49
CA ARG A 111 4.42 22.51 -1.67
C ARG A 111 5.58 23.40 -2.12
N PRO A 112 6.29 24.14 -1.24
CA PRO A 112 7.42 24.94 -1.67
C PRO A 112 8.56 24.13 -2.30
N ALA A 113 8.80 22.90 -1.79
CA ALA A 113 9.81 22.00 -2.31
C ALA A 113 9.42 21.42 -3.68
N PHE A 114 8.13 21.06 -3.86
CA PHE A 114 7.60 20.66 -5.17
C PHE A 114 7.79 21.75 -6.22
N LEU A 115 7.35 22.97 -5.92
CA LEU A 115 7.45 24.10 -6.86
C LEU A 115 8.90 24.49 -7.17
N ARG A 116 9.85 24.22 -6.26
CA ARG A 116 11.27 24.43 -6.51
C ARG A 116 11.88 23.33 -7.39
N ALA A 117 11.56 22.06 -7.10
CA ALA A 117 12.13 20.90 -7.79
C ALA A 117 11.46 20.61 -9.14
N ASP A 118 10.16 20.88 -9.26
CA ASP A 118 9.32 20.57 -10.41
C ASP A 118 8.22 21.63 -10.59
N PRO A 119 8.55 22.83 -11.06
CA PRO A 119 7.60 23.96 -11.17
C PRO A 119 6.33 23.63 -11.97
N ASP A 120 6.49 22.78 -13.00
CA ASP A 120 5.42 22.41 -13.92
C ASP A 120 4.69 21.12 -13.49
N LEU A 121 5.06 20.50 -12.35
CA LEU A 121 4.53 19.25 -11.84
C LEU A 121 4.53 18.12 -12.92
N SER A 122 5.58 18.04 -13.71
CA SER A 122 5.70 17.13 -14.85
C SER A 122 6.49 15.84 -14.56
N ARG A 123 7.14 15.75 -13.37
CA ARG A 123 8.09 14.67 -13.05
C ARG A 123 7.88 14.02 -11.69
N THR A 124 7.23 14.70 -10.76
CA THR A 124 7.22 14.30 -9.35
C THR A 124 5.96 13.56 -8.89
N ALA A 125 5.06 13.16 -9.79
CA ALA A 125 3.89 12.34 -9.45
C ALA A 125 4.28 11.00 -8.79
N GLY A 126 5.50 10.50 -9.05
CA GLY A 126 6.05 9.29 -8.42
C GLY A 126 6.26 9.39 -6.91
N VAL A 127 6.15 10.59 -6.31
CA VAL A 127 6.08 10.77 -4.85
C VAL A 127 4.81 10.14 -4.28
N PHE A 128 3.73 10.15 -5.04
CA PHE A 128 2.40 9.78 -4.58
C PHE A 128 1.96 8.39 -5.08
N ALA A 129 2.19 8.11 -6.37
CA ALA A 129 1.74 6.90 -7.04
C ALA A 129 2.92 6.14 -7.65
N THR A 130 2.70 4.88 -8.02
CA THR A 130 3.77 4.02 -8.55
C THR A 130 3.81 4.04 -10.08
N PHE A 131 5.02 3.92 -10.62
CA PHE A 131 5.28 3.94 -12.05
C PHE A 131 6.22 2.79 -12.43
N PRO A 132 6.09 2.23 -13.66
CA PRO A 132 6.96 1.15 -14.11
C PRO A 132 8.37 1.66 -14.39
N ALA A 133 9.38 0.86 -13.99
CA ALA A 133 10.77 1.09 -14.38
C ALA A 133 11.01 0.81 -15.87
N PHE A 134 10.18 -0.06 -16.46
CA PHE A 134 10.24 -0.49 -17.87
C PHE A 134 8.86 -0.31 -18.51
N PRO A 135 8.48 0.92 -18.90
CA PRO A 135 7.15 1.19 -19.46
C PRO A 135 6.90 0.46 -20.80
N GLU A 136 7.96 0.10 -21.52
CA GLU A 136 7.90 -0.70 -22.74
C GLU A 136 7.57 -2.18 -22.50
N VAL A 137 7.64 -2.66 -21.27
CA VAL A 137 7.32 -4.04 -20.86
C VAL A 137 6.25 -4.05 -19.76
N PRO A 138 5.00 -3.66 -20.06
CA PRO A 138 3.96 -3.46 -19.04
C PRO A 138 3.63 -4.73 -18.25
N MET A 139 3.82 -5.91 -18.86
CA MET A 139 3.62 -7.20 -18.16
C MET A 139 4.62 -7.43 -17.04
N ALA A 140 5.81 -6.84 -17.09
CA ALA A 140 6.78 -6.96 -16.01
C ALA A 140 6.28 -6.25 -14.74
N GLY A 141 5.77 -5.01 -14.88
CA GLY A 141 5.14 -4.28 -13.78
C GLY A 141 3.87 -4.97 -13.26
N PHE A 142 3.07 -5.54 -14.16
CA PHE A 142 1.87 -6.28 -13.76
C PHE A 142 2.20 -7.52 -12.95
N PHE A 143 3.17 -8.33 -13.40
CA PHE A 143 3.64 -9.49 -12.66
C PHE A 143 4.19 -9.13 -11.28
N ASP A 144 4.96 -8.04 -11.19
CA ASP A 144 5.51 -7.50 -9.94
C ASP A 144 4.40 -7.17 -8.92
N GLN A 145 3.33 -6.50 -9.36
CA GLN A 145 2.19 -6.19 -8.49
C GLN A 145 1.42 -7.44 -8.04
N VAL A 146 1.24 -8.42 -8.93
CA VAL A 146 0.62 -9.70 -8.59
C VAL A 146 1.47 -10.45 -7.57
N LEU A 147 2.78 -10.58 -7.82
CA LEU A 147 3.72 -11.28 -6.94
C LEU A 147 3.81 -10.63 -5.56
N GLY A 148 4.07 -9.31 -5.52
CA GLY A 148 4.22 -8.59 -4.25
C GLY A 148 2.97 -8.66 -3.39
N THR A 149 1.78 -8.56 -4.02
CA THR A 149 0.52 -8.67 -3.28
C THR A 149 0.21 -10.10 -2.83
N ALA A 150 0.53 -11.10 -3.66
CA ALA A 150 0.40 -12.49 -3.24
C ALA A 150 1.24 -12.79 -2.01
N LEU A 151 2.49 -12.34 -1.98
CA LEU A 151 3.38 -12.47 -0.81
C LEU A 151 2.83 -11.73 0.41
N LEU A 152 2.28 -10.52 0.23
CA LEU A 152 1.63 -9.78 1.32
C LEU A 152 0.49 -10.58 1.95
N ILE A 153 -0.41 -11.14 1.14
CA ILE A 153 -1.55 -11.92 1.66
C ILE A 153 -1.09 -13.22 2.33
N ILE A 154 -0.09 -13.90 1.78
CA ILE A 154 0.51 -15.09 2.42
C ILE A 154 1.04 -14.72 3.81
N ILE A 155 1.77 -13.62 3.95
CA ILE A 155 2.30 -13.15 5.24
C ILE A 155 1.15 -12.81 6.21
N ILE A 156 0.16 -12.04 5.77
CA ILE A 156 -0.99 -11.67 6.61
C ILE A 156 -1.73 -12.92 7.09
N PHE A 157 -2.02 -13.87 6.21
CA PHE A 157 -2.71 -15.10 6.57
C PHE A 157 -1.87 -15.97 7.51
N ALA A 158 -0.56 -16.10 7.27
CA ALA A 158 0.32 -16.88 8.14
C ALA A 158 0.40 -16.29 9.57
N ILE A 159 0.40 -14.98 9.70
CA ILE A 159 0.46 -14.26 10.99
C ILE A 159 -0.88 -14.32 11.72
N SER A 160 -2.00 -14.33 10.98
CA SER A 160 -3.34 -14.26 11.57
C SER A 160 -4.04 -15.62 11.75
N ASP A 161 -3.45 -16.71 11.26
CA ASP A 161 -4.02 -18.06 11.40
C ASP A 161 -3.75 -18.63 12.79
N GLU A 162 -4.81 -18.79 13.58
CA GLU A 162 -4.75 -19.32 14.94
C GLU A 162 -4.21 -20.76 15.01
N HIS A 163 -4.29 -21.54 13.91
CA HIS A 163 -3.78 -22.90 13.84
C HIS A 163 -2.28 -22.96 13.49
N ASN A 164 -1.67 -21.83 13.13
CA ASN A 164 -0.25 -21.72 12.85
C ASN A 164 0.51 -21.25 14.11
N LEU A 165 1.41 -20.30 13.96
CA LEU A 165 2.16 -19.67 15.06
C LEU A 165 1.83 -18.18 15.13
N PRO A 166 0.60 -17.81 15.57
CA PRO A 166 0.24 -16.41 15.67
C PRO A 166 1.13 -15.73 16.73
N PRO A 167 1.65 -14.54 16.44
CA PRO A 167 2.52 -13.84 17.38
C PRO A 167 1.75 -13.44 18.64
N SER A 168 2.40 -13.56 19.78
CA SER A 168 1.88 -13.10 21.07
C SER A 168 2.10 -11.59 21.27
N ALA A 169 1.61 -11.06 22.39
CA ALA A 169 1.84 -9.67 22.82
C ALA A 169 1.48 -8.60 21.77
N ASN A 170 0.46 -8.87 20.96
CA ASN A 170 -0.03 -7.95 19.91
C ASN A 170 1.04 -7.52 18.90
N LEU A 171 1.96 -8.42 18.54
CA LEU A 171 3.04 -8.14 17.59
C LEU A 171 2.60 -8.25 16.12
N SER A 172 1.41 -8.78 15.83
CA SER A 172 0.91 -8.95 14.44
C SER A 172 1.05 -7.67 13.58
N PRO A 173 0.69 -6.47 14.06
CA PRO A 173 0.86 -5.25 13.27
C PRO A 173 2.31 -4.96 12.89
N VAL A 174 3.27 -5.23 13.78
CA VAL A 174 4.70 -5.04 13.53
C VAL A 174 5.17 -5.99 12.44
N LEU A 175 4.77 -7.26 12.52
CA LEU A 175 5.18 -8.29 11.54
C LEU A 175 4.56 -8.04 10.18
N VAL A 176 3.32 -7.55 10.10
CA VAL A 176 2.71 -7.12 8.81
C VAL A 176 3.51 -5.96 8.22
N GLY A 177 3.87 -4.95 9.01
CA GLY A 177 4.70 -3.84 8.56
C GLY A 177 6.09 -4.29 8.09
N LEU A 178 6.74 -5.20 8.81
CA LEU A 178 8.01 -5.80 8.38
C LEU A 178 7.86 -6.59 7.07
N GLY A 179 6.72 -7.26 6.87
CA GLY A 179 6.38 -7.89 5.59
C GLY A 179 6.34 -6.89 4.44
N VAL A 180 5.76 -5.70 4.66
CA VAL A 180 5.78 -4.61 3.67
C VAL A 180 7.20 -4.11 3.41
N VAL A 181 8.03 -3.94 4.45
CA VAL A 181 9.46 -3.59 4.30
C VAL A 181 10.17 -4.62 3.41
N LEU A 182 9.99 -5.90 3.72
CA LEU A 182 10.62 -7.01 3.00
C LEU A 182 10.21 -7.02 1.52
N ILE A 183 8.92 -6.88 1.22
CA ILE A 183 8.42 -6.82 -0.16
C ILE A 183 9.01 -5.62 -0.90
N GLY A 184 9.01 -4.44 -0.27
CA GLY A 184 9.56 -3.24 -0.89
C GLY A 184 11.04 -3.36 -1.21
N MET A 185 11.84 -3.90 -0.27
CA MET A 185 13.28 -4.11 -0.47
C MET A 185 13.58 -5.16 -1.55
N SER A 186 12.72 -6.18 -1.70
CA SER A 186 12.95 -7.30 -2.62
C SER A 186 12.41 -7.06 -4.02
N PHE A 187 11.25 -6.40 -4.14
CA PHE A 187 10.48 -6.33 -5.39
C PHE A 187 10.08 -4.90 -5.80
N GLY A 188 10.44 -3.87 -5.03
CA GLY A 188 10.03 -2.50 -5.32
C GLY A 188 10.64 -1.87 -6.57
N GLY A 189 11.62 -2.49 -7.21
CA GLY A 189 12.33 -1.93 -8.35
C GLY A 189 11.54 -1.91 -9.66
N MET A 190 10.62 -2.85 -9.86
CA MET A 190 9.93 -3.01 -11.15
C MET A 190 8.75 -2.05 -11.33
N HIS A 191 7.93 -1.87 -10.30
CA HIS A 191 6.75 -0.98 -10.35
C HIS A 191 6.42 -0.35 -8.98
N GLY A 192 7.41 -0.14 -8.14
CA GLY A 192 7.23 0.57 -6.87
C GLY A 192 6.35 -0.14 -5.82
N TYR A 193 6.22 -1.46 -5.87
CA TYR A 193 5.44 -2.26 -4.91
C TYR A 193 4.18 -1.56 -4.37
N ALA A 194 3.28 -1.14 -5.27
CA ALA A 194 2.01 -0.53 -4.84
C ALA A 194 1.24 -1.48 -3.91
N ILE A 195 1.09 -2.74 -4.29
CA ILE A 195 0.48 -3.87 -3.54
C ILE A 195 -0.84 -3.55 -2.84
N ASN A 196 -1.41 -2.40 -3.16
CA ASN A 196 -2.61 -1.84 -2.53
C ASN A 196 -3.29 -0.88 -3.52
N PRO A 197 -4.44 -1.25 -4.10
CA PRO A 197 -5.15 -0.40 -5.05
C PRO A 197 -5.49 1.00 -4.52
N ALA A 198 -5.92 1.12 -3.26
CA ALA A 198 -6.27 2.41 -2.67
C ALA A 198 -5.05 3.30 -2.43
N ARG A 199 -3.93 2.69 -2.01
CA ARG A 199 -2.65 3.38 -1.78
C ARG A 199 -2.08 3.98 -3.07
N ASP A 200 -2.43 3.45 -4.24
CA ASP A 200 -2.02 4.01 -5.53
C ASP A 200 -3.10 4.90 -6.14
N PHE A 201 -4.34 4.42 -6.24
CA PHE A 201 -5.40 5.11 -6.96
C PHE A 201 -5.87 6.41 -6.27
N GLY A 202 -5.98 6.41 -4.93
CA GLY A 202 -6.36 7.62 -4.19
C GLY A 202 -5.39 8.79 -4.41
N PRO A 203 -4.08 8.60 -4.18
CA PRO A 203 -3.07 9.61 -4.47
C PRO A 203 -2.96 9.97 -5.95
N ARG A 204 -3.21 9.02 -6.85
CA ARG A 204 -3.24 9.29 -8.29
C ARG A 204 -4.39 10.22 -8.68
N LEU A 205 -5.57 10.03 -8.10
CA LEU A 205 -6.68 11.00 -8.23
C LEU A 205 -6.28 12.38 -7.68
N PHE A 206 -5.56 12.41 -6.55
CA PHE A 206 -5.05 13.66 -6.02
C PHE A 206 -4.08 14.35 -7.01
N THR A 207 -3.16 13.61 -7.64
CA THR A 207 -2.23 14.20 -8.61
C THR A 207 -2.94 14.83 -9.80
N VAL A 208 -4.05 14.24 -10.26
CA VAL A 208 -4.89 14.86 -11.30
C VAL A 208 -5.48 16.19 -10.81
N VAL A 209 -6.08 16.21 -9.61
CA VAL A 209 -6.69 17.42 -9.03
C VAL A 209 -5.64 18.51 -8.76
N ALA A 210 -4.44 18.13 -8.36
CA ALA A 210 -3.34 19.05 -8.08
C ALA A 210 -2.60 19.56 -9.35
N GLY A 211 -2.94 19.04 -10.54
CA GLY A 211 -2.39 19.48 -11.82
C GLY A 211 -1.08 18.83 -12.25
N PHE A 212 -0.75 17.65 -11.68
CA PHE A 212 0.42 16.90 -12.16
C PHE A 212 0.20 16.39 -13.59
N GLN A 213 1.16 16.66 -14.47
CA GLN A 213 1.05 16.31 -15.88
C GLN A 213 1.32 14.81 -16.13
N ASN A 214 2.26 14.22 -15.39
CA ASN A 214 2.65 12.81 -15.49
C ASN A 214 1.89 11.92 -14.50
N ASN A 215 0.57 12.07 -14.37
CA ASN A 215 -0.22 11.43 -13.32
C ASN A 215 -0.52 9.93 -13.57
N GLY A 216 -0.34 9.41 -14.79
CA GLY A 216 -0.58 8.01 -15.14
C GLY A 216 -2.06 7.61 -15.21
N LEU A 217 -2.98 8.57 -15.08
CA LEU A 217 -4.44 8.35 -15.15
C LEU A 217 -5.08 9.09 -16.33
N THR A 218 -4.76 10.37 -16.49
CA THR A 218 -5.35 11.24 -17.53
C THR A 218 -4.32 11.71 -18.58
N ASP A 219 -3.07 11.30 -18.43
CA ASP A 219 -1.96 11.62 -19.34
C ASP A 219 -1.88 10.72 -20.60
N GLY A 220 -2.83 9.79 -20.74
CA GLY A 220 -2.91 8.85 -21.87
C GLY A 220 -2.10 7.57 -21.70
N SER A 221 -1.29 7.44 -20.64
CA SER A 221 -0.44 6.26 -20.42
C SER A 221 -1.20 5.03 -19.87
N ASN A 222 -2.33 5.23 -19.19
CA ASN A 222 -3.12 4.18 -18.53
C ASN A 222 -2.34 3.34 -17.51
N ILE A 223 -1.25 3.88 -16.97
CA ILE A 223 -0.39 3.18 -15.99
C ILE A 223 -1.17 2.73 -14.76
N PHE A 224 -2.22 3.46 -14.35
CA PHE A 224 -3.04 3.17 -13.17
C PHE A 224 -3.68 1.76 -13.19
N ILE A 225 -3.87 1.15 -14.36
CA ILE A 225 -4.49 -0.18 -14.48
C ILE A 225 -3.65 -1.23 -13.75
N VAL A 226 -2.34 -1.15 -13.85
CA VAL A 226 -1.42 -2.13 -13.26
C VAL A 226 -1.52 -2.16 -11.74
N PRO A 227 -1.33 -1.06 -10.98
CA PRO A 227 -1.44 -1.06 -9.52
C PRO A 227 -2.88 -1.17 -9.01
N LEU A 228 -3.88 -1.04 -9.88
CA LEU A 228 -5.28 -1.27 -9.52
C LEU A 228 -5.67 -2.75 -9.64
N VAL A 229 -5.35 -3.38 -10.76
CA VAL A 229 -5.81 -4.75 -11.09
C VAL A 229 -4.84 -5.82 -10.58
N GLY A 230 -3.54 -5.60 -10.74
CA GLY A 230 -2.50 -6.57 -10.32
C GLY A 230 -2.63 -6.99 -8.86
N PRO A 231 -2.77 -6.05 -7.90
CA PRO A 231 -2.94 -6.41 -6.50
C PRO A 231 -4.22 -7.20 -6.19
N LEU A 232 -5.33 -6.94 -6.86
CA LEU A 232 -6.56 -7.70 -6.66
C LEU A 232 -6.39 -9.17 -7.05
N ILE A 233 -5.74 -9.43 -8.19
CA ILE A 233 -5.40 -10.78 -8.65
C ILE A 233 -4.37 -11.41 -7.70
N GLY A 234 -3.33 -10.67 -7.33
CA GLY A 234 -2.31 -11.12 -6.40
C GLY A 234 -2.88 -11.49 -5.04
N GLY A 235 -3.84 -10.72 -4.55
CA GLY A 235 -4.53 -10.99 -3.28
C GLY A 235 -5.25 -12.34 -3.26
N VAL A 236 -6.00 -12.64 -4.32
CA VAL A 236 -6.70 -13.93 -4.46
C VAL A 236 -5.69 -15.06 -4.66
N LEU A 237 -4.66 -14.86 -5.48
CA LEU A 237 -3.61 -15.86 -5.70
C LEU A 237 -2.86 -16.19 -4.40
N GLY A 238 -2.45 -15.17 -3.64
CA GLY A 238 -1.75 -15.36 -2.37
C GLY A 238 -2.59 -16.10 -1.33
N GLY A 239 -3.88 -15.77 -1.22
CA GLY A 239 -4.83 -16.49 -0.38
C GLY A 239 -4.96 -17.94 -0.80
N THR A 240 -5.12 -18.21 -2.10
CA THR A 240 -5.19 -19.58 -2.64
C THR A 240 -3.93 -20.37 -2.33
N LEU A 241 -2.75 -19.79 -2.54
CA LEU A 241 -1.47 -20.45 -2.24
C LEU A 241 -1.34 -20.75 -0.74
N TYR A 242 -1.73 -19.82 0.13
CA TYR A 242 -1.70 -20.07 1.57
C TYR A 242 -2.63 -21.24 1.96
N GLU A 243 -3.86 -21.27 1.46
CA GLU A 243 -4.81 -22.36 1.73
C GLU A 243 -4.25 -23.72 1.28
N LEU A 244 -3.71 -23.78 0.07
CA LEU A 244 -3.25 -25.04 -0.54
C LEU A 244 -1.90 -25.53 -0.01
N CYS A 245 -0.98 -24.61 0.28
CA CYS A 245 0.41 -24.97 0.62
C CYS A 245 0.67 -24.98 2.13
N VAL A 246 -0.14 -24.28 2.92
CA VAL A 246 0.09 -24.13 4.36
C VAL A 246 -1.12 -24.62 5.16
N ARG A 247 -2.25 -23.90 5.07
CA ARG A 247 -3.39 -24.11 5.98
C ARG A 247 -3.94 -25.52 5.98
N ARG A 248 -4.01 -26.16 4.80
CA ARG A 248 -4.53 -27.55 4.69
C ARG A 248 -3.71 -28.59 5.45
N PHE A 249 -2.45 -28.26 5.80
CA PHE A 249 -1.54 -29.17 6.52
C PHE A 249 -1.41 -28.81 8.00
N LEU A 250 -1.99 -27.70 8.45
CA LEU A 250 -1.95 -27.33 9.85
C LEU A 250 -2.76 -28.32 10.70
N PRO A 251 -2.31 -28.60 11.94
CA PRO A 251 -3.06 -29.47 12.86
C PRO A 251 -4.47 -28.92 13.04
N ARG A 252 -5.47 -29.76 12.82
CA ARG A 252 -6.83 -29.44 13.25
C ARG A 252 -6.85 -29.58 14.77
N THR A 253 -7.17 -28.52 15.50
CA THR A 253 -7.47 -28.65 16.91
C THR A 253 -8.60 -29.65 17.01
N SER A 254 -8.31 -30.84 17.58
CA SER A 254 -9.34 -31.80 17.96
C SER A 254 -10.29 -31.05 18.90
N GLY A 255 -11.50 -30.81 18.43
CA GLY A 255 -12.52 -30.07 19.18
C GLY A 255 -12.64 -30.63 20.57
N GLY A 256 -12.60 -29.72 21.56
CA GLY A 256 -13.13 -29.97 22.89
C GLY A 256 -14.63 -29.88 22.85
#